data_2d88600e8cbb82f70647b8fae905d76e
#
_entry.id   2d88600e8cbb82f70647b8fae905d76e
#
_cell.length_a   1.000
_cell.length_b   1.000
_cell.length_c   1.000
_cell.angle_alpha   90.00
_cell.angle_beta   90.00
_cell.angle_gamma   90.00
#
_symmetry.space_group_name_H-M   'P 1'
#
loop_
_entity.id
_entity.type
_entity.pdbx_description
1 polymer ?
#
loop_
_entity_poly.entity_id
_entity_poly.type
_entity_poly.pdbx_seq_one_letter_code
_entity_poly.pdbx_strand_id
1 'polypeptide(L)'
;MLSRAGLTLVEVLVALTLAALVLGTATVSVLGQQRAHARLRAVLDADAQISAAMTVLGEQLGMLNVRQDLMSGEARDSALQFRAPVASAIACAGWAGRTTLAADPAGSVPLLGVASLPRTGDTLWWLGDSAWVGGAITAVTNNPVTCASPLGAMSGELQVTLARPDSIASGTPLRITRQTRYGVYRASDGTWHLGFREWSSKPPGFPSPQPVVGSLIRTGSRRSGFRYFDDTGAELDQGTSGADVTRVARIRFTAHAFVPVHDRGRDSVRTDSIDIVLQHARGP
;
A
#
# COMPACT_ATOMS: atom_id res chain seq x y z
N MET A 1 -45.95 -61.10 -25.55
CA MET A 1 -44.90 -61.98 -24.94
C MET A 1 -43.55 -61.41 -25.40
N LEU A 2 -42.86 -60.70 -24.51
CA LEU A 2 -41.50 -60.17 -24.78
C LEU A 2 -40.52 -61.36 -24.56
N SER A 3 -39.88 -61.78 -25.67
CA SER A 3 -38.82 -62.78 -25.60
C SER A 3 -37.66 -62.23 -24.76
N ARG A 4 -37.38 -62.87 -23.62
CA ARG A 4 -36.17 -62.58 -22.84
C ARG A 4 -34.98 -63.22 -23.59
N ALA A 5 -34.36 -62.43 -24.45
CA ALA A 5 -33.06 -62.81 -24.99
C ALA A 5 -32.03 -62.70 -23.86
N GLY A 6 -31.45 -63.84 -23.45
CA GLY A 6 -30.36 -63.87 -22.48
C GLY A 6 -29.10 -63.22 -23.08
N LEU A 7 -28.50 -62.31 -22.34
CA LEU A 7 -27.19 -61.70 -22.70
C LEU A 7 -26.11 -62.80 -22.71
N THR A 8 -25.35 -62.87 -23.79
CA THR A 8 -24.20 -63.78 -23.86
C THR A 8 -23.02 -63.22 -23.03
N LEU A 9 -22.21 -64.11 -22.45
CA LEU A 9 -21.04 -63.75 -21.67
C LEU A 9 -20.10 -62.83 -22.47
N VAL A 10 -20.01 -63.01 -23.78
CA VAL A 10 -19.19 -62.20 -24.69
C VAL A 10 -19.74 -60.77 -24.82
N GLU A 11 -21.07 -60.60 -24.91
CA GLU A 11 -21.69 -59.27 -24.95
C GLU A 11 -21.42 -58.48 -23.70
N VAL A 12 -21.49 -59.11 -22.50
CA VAL A 12 -21.18 -58.46 -21.24
C VAL A 12 -19.70 -58.03 -21.16
N LEU A 13 -18.80 -58.88 -21.65
CA LEU A 13 -17.38 -58.65 -21.63
C LEU A 13 -16.99 -57.48 -22.59
N VAL A 14 -17.59 -57.44 -23.77
CA VAL A 14 -17.41 -56.34 -24.73
C VAL A 14 -17.98 -55.03 -24.19
N ALA A 15 -19.18 -55.07 -23.57
CA ALA A 15 -19.77 -53.89 -22.98
C ALA A 15 -18.93 -53.33 -21.83
N LEU A 16 -18.38 -54.18 -20.96
CA LEU A 16 -17.49 -53.75 -19.84
C LEU A 16 -16.18 -53.18 -20.37
N THR A 17 -15.56 -53.71 -21.40
CA THR A 17 -14.32 -53.17 -21.97
C THR A 17 -14.56 -51.83 -22.65
N LEU A 18 -15.65 -51.67 -23.36
CA LEU A 18 -16.02 -50.38 -23.98
C LEU A 18 -16.36 -49.33 -22.87
N ALA A 19 -17.11 -49.71 -21.85
CA ALA A 19 -17.42 -48.82 -20.72
C ALA A 19 -16.15 -48.39 -20.01
N ALA A 20 -15.21 -49.29 -19.72
CA ALA A 20 -13.92 -48.94 -19.10
C ALA A 20 -13.10 -47.99 -19.95
N LEU A 21 -13.09 -48.16 -21.27
CA LEU A 21 -12.37 -47.29 -22.21
C LEU A 21 -13.00 -45.89 -22.24
N VAL A 22 -14.32 -45.77 -22.29
CA VAL A 22 -15.04 -44.49 -22.26
C VAL A 22 -14.83 -43.78 -20.92
N LEU A 23 -14.95 -44.49 -19.81
CA LEU A 23 -14.71 -43.92 -18.50
C LEU A 23 -13.25 -43.48 -18.31
N GLY A 24 -12.30 -44.26 -18.82
CA GLY A 24 -10.88 -43.91 -18.80
C GLY A 24 -10.59 -42.60 -19.53
N THR A 25 -11.11 -42.47 -20.75
CA THR A 25 -10.92 -41.24 -21.56
C THR A 25 -11.63 -40.03 -20.96
N ALA A 26 -12.83 -40.20 -20.42
CA ALA A 26 -13.58 -39.17 -19.74
C ALA A 26 -12.82 -38.67 -18.49
N THR A 27 -12.27 -39.59 -17.70
CA THR A 27 -11.50 -39.24 -16.50
C THR A 27 -10.25 -38.43 -16.84
N VAL A 28 -9.48 -38.83 -17.83
CA VAL A 28 -8.29 -38.12 -18.32
C VAL A 28 -8.66 -36.72 -18.81
N SER A 29 -9.76 -36.58 -19.52
CA SER A 29 -10.26 -35.29 -20.03
C SER A 29 -10.63 -34.35 -18.85
N VAL A 30 -11.39 -34.83 -17.88
CA VAL A 30 -11.80 -34.06 -16.69
C VAL A 30 -10.58 -33.63 -15.89
N LEU A 31 -9.64 -34.52 -15.64
CA LEU A 31 -8.40 -34.17 -14.94
C LEU A 31 -7.57 -33.14 -15.70
N GLY A 32 -7.52 -33.22 -17.02
CA GLY A 32 -6.88 -32.25 -17.89
C GLY A 32 -7.51 -30.85 -17.77
N GLN A 33 -8.85 -30.79 -17.81
CA GLN A 33 -9.60 -29.53 -17.62
C GLN A 33 -9.41 -28.94 -16.22
N GLN A 34 -9.48 -29.76 -15.18
CA GLN A 34 -9.25 -29.28 -13.80
C GLN A 34 -7.86 -28.67 -13.63
N ARG A 35 -6.82 -29.29 -14.18
CA ARG A 35 -5.46 -28.75 -14.18
C ARG A 35 -5.36 -27.43 -14.95
N ALA A 36 -6.00 -27.35 -16.12
CA ALA A 36 -6.02 -26.11 -16.90
C ALA A 36 -6.72 -24.97 -16.14
N HIS A 37 -7.87 -25.25 -15.52
CA HIS A 37 -8.58 -24.27 -14.69
C HIS A 37 -7.76 -23.83 -13.47
N ALA A 38 -7.10 -24.74 -12.78
CA ALA A 38 -6.25 -24.41 -11.65
C ALA A 38 -5.09 -23.47 -12.05
N ARG A 39 -4.47 -23.74 -13.22
CA ARG A 39 -3.41 -22.88 -13.78
C ARG A 39 -3.94 -21.48 -14.10
N LEU A 40 -5.07 -21.41 -14.78
CA LEU A 40 -5.67 -20.12 -15.16
C LEU A 40 -5.98 -19.28 -13.90
N ARG A 41 -6.58 -19.89 -12.89
CA ARG A 41 -6.84 -19.21 -11.61
C ARG A 41 -5.56 -18.70 -10.97
N ALA A 42 -4.50 -19.51 -10.89
CA ALA A 42 -3.23 -19.09 -10.30
C ALA A 42 -2.60 -17.89 -11.05
N VAL A 43 -2.72 -17.84 -12.37
CA VAL A 43 -2.26 -16.69 -13.18
C VAL A 43 -3.10 -15.45 -12.87
N LEU A 44 -4.42 -15.58 -12.89
CA LEU A 44 -5.32 -14.45 -12.60
C LEU A 44 -5.15 -13.92 -11.18
N ASP A 45 -4.96 -14.78 -10.20
CA ASP A 45 -4.71 -14.39 -8.81
C ASP A 45 -3.37 -13.63 -8.68
N ALA A 46 -2.32 -14.09 -9.37
CA ALA A 46 -1.04 -13.40 -9.38
C ALA A 46 -1.14 -12.02 -10.05
N ASP A 47 -1.82 -11.92 -11.19
CA ASP A 47 -2.03 -10.65 -11.90
C ASP A 47 -2.88 -9.67 -11.04
N ALA A 48 -3.94 -10.17 -10.38
CA ALA A 48 -4.78 -9.37 -9.51
C ALA A 48 -3.99 -8.83 -8.29
N GLN A 49 -3.16 -9.65 -7.68
CA GLN A 49 -2.31 -9.24 -6.55
C GLN A 49 -1.28 -8.18 -6.96
N ILE A 50 -0.62 -8.37 -8.10
CA ILE A 50 0.33 -7.37 -8.62
C ILE A 50 -0.40 -6.06 -8.91
N SER A 51 -1.53 -6.10 -9.61
CA SER A 51 -2.32 -4.91 -9.93
C SER A 51 -2.79 -4.17 -8.67
N ALA A 52 -3.23 -4.89 -7.65
CA ALA A 52 -3.60 -4.29 -6.37
C ALA A 52 -2.43 -3.56 -5.71
N ALA A 53 -1.23 -4.18 -5.68
CA ALA A 53 -0.02 -3.53 -5.18
C ALA A 53 0.30 -2.24 -5.93
N MET A 54 0.24 -2.29 -7.27
CA MET A 54 0.55 -1.15 -8.13
C MET A 54 -0.43 0.00 -7.91
N THR A 55 -1.72 -0.31 -7.78
CA THR A 55 -2.76 0.70 -7.52
C THR A 55 -2.53 1.38 -6.16
N VAL A 56 -2.38 0.60 -5.09
CA VAL A 56 -2.19 1.15 -3.73
C VAL A 56 -0.91 1.98 -3.64
N LEU A 57 0.20 1.47 -4.17
CA LEU A 57 1.46 2.21 -4.18
C LEU A 57 1.37 3.48 -5.03
N GLY A 58 0.76 3.39 -6.22
CA GLY A 58 0.58 4.52 -7.12
C GLY A 58 -0.21 5.66 -6.49
N GLU A 59 -1.32 5.35 -5.85
CA GLU A 59 -2.18 6.33 -5.18
C GLU A 59 -1.48 6.97 -3.97
N GLN A 60 -0.86 6.19 -3.11
CA GLN A 60 -0.27 6.71 -1.89
C GLN A 60 1.05 7.44 -2.13
N LEU A 61 1.91 6.91 -2.99
CA LEU A 61 3.21 7.51 -3.24
C LEU A 61 3.15 8.66 -4.25
N GLY A 62 2.17 8.66 -5.16
CA GLY A 62 1.99 9.74 -6.15
C GLY A 62 1.64 11.10 -5.54
N MET A 63 1.13 11.13 -4.31
CA MET A 63 0.78 12.35 -3.57
C MET A 63 1.93 12.90 -2.71
N LEU A 64 3.08 12.21 -2.67
CA LEU A 64 4.20 12.60 -1.80
C LEU A 64 4.97 13.81 -2.34
N ASN A 65 5.33 14.69 -1.43
CA ASN A 65 6.34 15.71 -1.67
C ASN A 65 7.72 15.15 -1.28
N VAL A 66 8.62 15.03 -2.26
CA VAL A 66 9.94 14.42 -2.05
C VAL A 66 10.70 15.03 -0.89
N ARG A 67 10.75 16.37 -0.82
CA ARG A 67 11.58 17.09 0.15
C ARG A 67 11.08 16.98 1.59
N GLN A 68 9.79 16.70 1.78
CA GLN A 68 9.17 16.73 3.10
C GLN A 68 8.72 15.35 3.57
N ASP A 69 8.31 14.49 2.64
CA ASP A 69 7.61 13.26 3.00
C ASP A 69 8.51 12.03 2.98
N LEU A 70 9.53 11.96 2.11
CA LEU A 70 10.47 10.84 2.14
C LEU A 70 11.41 10.94 3.33
N MET A 71 11.66 9.81 3.98
CA MET A 71 12.53 9.73 5.15
C MET A 71 13.91 9.20 4.76
N SER A 72 14.96 9.96 5.09
CA SER A 72 16.34 9.56 4.85
C SER A 72 16.72 8.30 5.61
N GLY A 73 17.61 7.49 5.03
CA GLY A 73 18.10 6.26 5.64
C GLY A 73 17.18 5.04 5.48
N GLU A 74 15.96 5.24 5.03
CA GLU A 74 14.94 4.20 4.92
C GLU A 74 14.43 3.96 3.49
N ALA A 75 15.06 4.59 2.49
CA ALA A 75 14.80 4.35 1.08
C ALA A 75 15.70 3.21 0.57
N ARG A 76 15.26 1.97 0.75
CA ARG A 76 16.03 0.74 0.45
C ARG A 76 15.28 -0.15 -0.54
N ASP A 77 15.97 -1.11 -1.12
CA ASP A 77 15.35 -2.11 -2.02
C ASP A 77 14.22 -2.90 -1.36
N SER A 78 14.29 -3.08 -0.05
CA SER A 78 13.32 -3.84 0.73
C SER A 78 12.30 -3.00 1.48
N ALA A 79 12.52 -1.68 1.58
CA ALA A 79 11.63 -0.83 2.37
C ALA A 79 11.66 0.62 1.91
N LEU A 80 10.53 1.26 2.04
CA LEU A 80 10.33 2.68 1.82
C LEU A 80 9.56 3.27 3.00
N GLN A 81 10.16 4.24 3.69
CA GLN A 81 9.49 4.97 4.76
C GLN A 81 9.22 6.40 4.33
N PHE A 82 8.03 6.87 4.63
CA PHE A 82 7.55 8.19 4.22
C PHE A 82 6.51 8.72 5.21
N ARG A 83 6.10 9.97 5.04
CA ARG A 83 5.01 10.60 5.77
C ARG A 83 3.75 10.59 4.90
N ALA A 84 2.82 9.68 5.19
CA ALA A 84 1.53 9.64 4.51
C ALA A 84 0.64 10.80 4.96
N PRO A 85 -0.11 11.45 4.05
CA PRO A 85 -1.09 12.45 4.42
C PRO A 85 -2.23 11.81 5.24
N VAL A 86 -2.54 12.39 6.39
CA VAL A 86 -3.64 11.99 7.28
C VAL A 86 -4.84 12.89 7.10
N ALA A 87 -4.59 14.20 7.16
CA ALA A 87 -5.62 15.22 7.00
C ALA A 87 -4.99 16.55 6.61
N SER A 88 -5.82 17.41 6.01
CA SER A 88 -5.54 18.83 5.83
C SER A 88 -6.63 19.63 6.52
N ALA A 89 -6.26 20.72 7.17
CA ALA A 89 -7.17 21.53 7.96
C ALA A 89 -6.73 23.00 7.92
N ILE A 90 -7.55 23.87 8.52
CA ILE A 90 -7.19 25.25 8.81
C ILE A 90 -7.16 25.42 10.32
N ALA A 91 -6.18 26.15 10.83
CA ALA A 91 -6.13 26.49 12.24
C ALA A 91 -7.31 27.40 12.62
N CYS A 92 -8.13 26.94 13.53
CA CYS A 92 -9.30 27.68 14.01
C CYS A 92 -8.91 28.66 15.12
N ALA A 93 -8.28 28.13 16.15
CA ALA A 93 -7.71 28.90 17.23
C ALA A 93 -6.44 28.20 17.71
N GLY A 94 -5.39 28.95 17.96
CA GLY A 94 -4.13 28.39 18.45
C GLY A 94 -3.53 29.27 19.50
N TRP A 95 -3.04 28.68 20.59
CA TRP A 95 -2.24 29.34 21.62
C TRP A 95 -1.42 28.32 22.38
N ALA A 96 -0.21 28.71 22.76
CA ALA A 96 0.65 27.97 23.68
C ALA A 96 0.75 26.45 23.40
N GLY A 97 1.04 26.06 22.13
CA GLY A 97 1.24 24.67 21.74
C GLY A 97 -0.03 23.86 21.54
N ARG A 98 -1.19 24.49 21.52
CA ARG A 98 -2.49 23.87 21.18
C ARG A 98 -3.08 24.54 19.98
N THR A 99 -3.61 23.76 19.07
CA THR A 99 -4.31 24.26 17.88
C THR A 99 -5.60 23.47 17.71
N THR A 100 -6.69 24.18 17.49
CA THR A 100 -7.96 23.57 17.12
C THR A 100 -8.07 23.53 15.61
N LEU A 101 -8.38 22.35 15.09
CA LEU A 101 -8.60 22.12 13.66
C LEU A 101 -10.02 22.58 13.33
N ALA A 102 -10.15 23.46 12.36
CA ALA A 102 -11.46 23.87 11.86
C ALA A 102 -12.12 22.69 11.13
N ALA A 103 -13.32 22.36 11.55
CA ALA A 103 -14.27 21.59 10.76
C ALA A 103 -15.32 22.58 10.23
N ASP A 104 -15.70 22.46 8.98
CA ASP A 104 -16.79 23.24 8.44
C ASP A 104 -18.14 22.64 8.86
N PRO A 105 -18.91 23.30 9.72
CA PRO A 105 -20.21 22.79 10.12
C PRO A 105 -21.27 22.89 9.02
N ALA A 106 -21.02 23.68 7.98
CA ALA A 106 -21.96 23.90 6.88
C ALA A 106 -21.57 23.14 5.60
N GLY A 107 -20.42 22.42 5.59
CA GLY A 107 -19.94 21.71 4.40
C GLY A 107 -19.44 22.62 3.28
N SER A 108 -19.23 23.91 3.56
CA SER A 108 -18.84 24.91 2.56
C SER A 108 -17.32 25.09 2.44
N VAL A 109 -16.54 24.68 3.44
CA VAL A 109 -15.09 24.57 3.34
C VAL A 109 -14.70 23.14 3.75
N PRO A 110 -14.47 22.26 2.81
CA PRO A 110 -14.11 20.90 3.15
C PRO A 110 -12.83 20.91 3.96
N LEU A 111 -12.78 20.16 5.06
CA LEU A 111 -11.54 19.57 5.53
C LEU A 111 -10.97 18.85 4.32
N LEU A 112 -10.00 19.47 3.67
CA LEU A 112 -9.43 18.98 2.43
C LEU A 112 -8.81 17.61 2.70
N GLY A 113 -9.59 16.55 2.47
CA GLY A 113 -9.14 15.18 2.54
C GLY A 113 -8.81 14.69 3.94
N VAL A 114 -9.79 14.16 4.69
CA VAL A 114 -9.54 13.33 5.87
C VAL A 114 -9.40 11.89 5.41
N ALA A 115 -8.16 11.41 5.28
CA ALA A 115 -7.90 9.99 5.02
C ALA A 115 -8.09 9.16 6.30
N SER A 116 -7.72 9.73 7.46
CA SER A 116 -7.93 9.14 8.79
C SER A 116 -7.91 10.22 9.86
N LEU A 117 -8.44 9.90 11.06
CA LEU A 117 -8.37 10.83 12.18
C LEU A 117 -6.93 11.00 12.69
N PRO A 118 -6.53 12.23 13.01
CA PRO A 118 -5.26 12.51 13.68
C PRO A 118 -5.13 11.76 15.00
N ARG A 119 -3.91 11.35 15.33
CA ARG A 119 -3.61 10.68 16.60
C ARG A 119 -2.27 11.12 17.16
N THR A 120 -2.02 10.78 18.42
CA THR A 120 -0.72 10.97 19.06
C THR A 120 0.39 10.26 18.27
N GLY A 121 1.49 10.97 18.02
CA GLY A 121 2.61 10.50 17.21
C GLY A 121 2.56 10.94 15.74
N ASP A 122 1.44 11.49 15.27
CA ASP A 122 1.38 12.16 13.97
C ASP A 122 2.15 13.48 14.01
N THR A 123 2.48 14.03 12.84
CA THR A 123 3.15 15.32 12.72
C THR A 123 2.17 16.33 12.13
N LEU A 124 1.96 17.43 12.83
CA LEU A 124 1.27 18.61 12.31
C LEU A 124 2.28 19.51 11.62
N TRP A 125 1.96 19.94 10.41
CA TRP A 125 2.72 20.90 9.63
C TRP A 125 1.89 22.16 9.45
N TRP A 126 2.53 23.32 9.60
CA TRP A 126 1.94 24.63 9.31
C TRP A 126 2.91 25.48 8.54
N LEU A 127 2.40 26.42 7.79
CA LEU A 127 3.22 27.37 7.07
C LEU A 127 3.70 28.45 8.05
N GLY A 128 5.00 28.47 8.34
CA GLY A 128 5.67 29.57 9.02
C GLY A 128 5.96 30.72 8.06
N ASP A 129 6.83 31.64 8.43
CA ASP A 129 7.13 32.84 7.66
C ASP A 129 7.64 32.54 6.24
N SER A 130 8.42 31.49 6.06
CA SER A 130 9.03 31.14 4.76
C SER A 130 9.08 29.66 4.46
N ALA A 131 8.70 28.80 5.40
CA ALA A 131 8.81 27.35 5.25
C ALA A 131 7.74 26.62 6.07
N TRP A 132 7.50 25.39 5.68
CA TRP A 132 6.69 24.46 6.47
C TRP A 132 7.43 24.07 7.76
N VAL A 133 6.78 24.28 8.89
CA VAL A 133 7.27 23.91 10.22
C VAL A 133 6.49 22.70 10.70
N GLY A 134 7.18 21.69 11.25
CA GLY A 134 6.56 20.46 11.74
C GLY A 134 6.65 20.32 13.26
N GLY A 135 5.55 19.93 13.89
CA GLY A 135 5.47 19.61 15.31
C GLY A 135 4.82 18.26 15.56
N ALA A 136 5.40 17.46 16.46
CA ALA A 136 4.80 16.18 16.85
C ALA A 136 3.54 16.40 17.69
N ILE A 137 2.47 15.68 17.36
CA ILE A 137 1.20 15.67 18.10
C ILE A 137 1.37 14.77 19.33
N THR A 138 1.18 15.33 20.52
CA THR A 138 1.26 14.62 21.80
C THR A 138 -0.10 14.24 22.37
N ALA A 139 -1.15 14.98 22.01
CA ALA A 139 -2.51 14.65 22.39
C ALA A 139 -3.50 15.13 21.33
N VAL A 140 -4.61 14.41 21.22
CA VAL A 140 -5.78 14.78 20.41
C VAL A 140 -6.99 14.68 21.32
N THR A 141 -7.75 15.75 21.40
CA THR A 141 -8.97 15.83 22.23
C THR A 141 -10.13 16.35 21.39
N ASN A 142 -11.31 15.84 21.67
CA ASN A 142 -12.53 16.40 21.09
C ASN A 142 -12.99 17.55 21.99
N ASN A 143 -12.86 18.78 21.51
CA ASN A 143 -13.24 19.99 22.24
C ASN A 143 -13.85 20.97 21.24
N PRO A 144 -15.19 20.98 21.10
CA PRO A 144 -15.85 21.87 20.17
C PRO A 144 -15.64 23.32 20.57
N VAL A 145 -15.09 24.13 19.68
CA VAL A 145 -14.81 25.54 19.86
C VAL A 145 -15.31 26.32 18.66
N THR A 146 -16.00 27.42 18.90
CA THR A 146 -16.32 28.38 17.84
C THR A 146 -15.13 29.27 17.57
N CYS A 147 -14.65 29.33 16.33
CA CYS A 147 -13.49 30.11 15.94
C CYS A 147 -13.90 31.37 15.21
N ALA A 148 -13.31 32.49 15.58
CA ALA A 148 -13.29 33.65 14.70
C ALA A 148 -12.17 33.45 13.66
N SER A 149 -12.54 33.30 12.41
CA SER A 149 -11.60 33.19 11.28
C SER A 149 -11.82 34.35 10.31
N PRO A 150 -10.79 34.80 9.60
CA PRO A 150 -10.95 35.73 8.47
C PRO A 150 -11.90 35.19 7.39
N LEU A 151 -12.14 33.88 7.39
CA LEU A 151 -13.04 33.18 6.44
C LEU A 151 -14.49 33.06 6.98
N GLY A 152 -14.80 33.65 8.15
CA GLY A 152 -16.10 33.56 8.78
C GLY A 152 -16.11 32.76 10.08
N ALA A 153 -17.28 32.61 10.72
CA ALA A 153 -17.43 31.80 11.91
C ALA A 153 -17.29 30.31 11.52
N MET A 154 -16.32 29.64 12.11
CA MET A 154 -16.06 28.22 11.90
C MET A 154 -16.17 27.48 13.23
N SER A 155 -16.62 26.24 13.24
CA SER A 155 -16.52 25.39 14.42
C SER A 155 -15.34 24.44 14.29
N GLY A 156 -14.60 24.28 15.39
CA GLY A 156 -13.55 23.30 15.48
C GLY A 156 -13.96 22.19 16.44
N GLU A 157 -13.78 20.94 16.07
CA GLU A 157 -14.11 19.80 16.92
C GLU A 157 -12.86 19.14 17.50
N LEU A 158 -11.79 19.09 16.75
CA LEU A 158 -10.54 18.42 17.15
C LEU A 158 -9.50 19.42 17.59
N GLN A 159 -9.05 19.29 18.82
CA GLN A 159 -7.92 20.02 19.36
C GLN A 159 -6.70 19.11 19.42
N VAL A 160 -5.59 19.57 18.83
CA VAL A 160 -4.29 18.90 18.89
C VAL A 160 -3.33 19.66 19.79
N THR A 161 -2.56 18.92 20.59
CA THR A 161 -1.49 19.46 21.42
C THR A 161 -0.14 19.07 20.80
N LEU A 162 0.76 20.03 20.67
CA LEU A 162 2.09 19.82 20.12
C LEU A 162 3.13 19.61 21.21
N ALA A 163 4.21 18.88 20.87
CA ALA A 163 5.34 18.66 21.75
C ALA A 163 6.10 19.97 22.09
N ARG A 164 6.05 20.94 21.15
CA ARG A 164 6.63 22.27 21.35
C ARG A 164 5.51 23.30 21.39
N PRO A 165 5.59 24.28 22.27
CA PRO A 165 4.56 25.31 22.39
C PRO A 165 4.76 26.40 21.32
N ASP A 166 4.45 26.10 20.08
CA ASP A 166 4.44 27.08 19.00
C ASP A 166 3.06 27.74 18.89
N SER A 167 3.05 29.02 18.53
CA SER A 167 1.83 29.75 18.25
C SER A 167 1.48 29.66 16.78
N ILE A 168 0.34 29.05 16.46
CA ILE A 168 -0.17 28.94 15.10
C ILE A 168 -1.34 29.92 14.97
N ALA A 169 -1.21 30.87 14.04
CA ALA A 169 -2.24 31.88 13.81
C ALA A 169 -3.54 31.24 13.27
N SER A 170 -4.69 31.79 13.66
CA SER A 170 -5.98 31.41 13.09
C SER A 170 -5.98 31.66 11.57
N GLY A 171 -6.56 30.76 10.79
CA GLY A 171 -6.56 30.81 9.33
C GLY A 171 -5.34 30.17 8.66
N THR A 172 -4.33 29.74 9.42
CA THR A 172 -3.14 29.10 8.87
C THR A 172 -3.51 27.72 8.30
N PRO A 173 -3.09 27.40 7.06
CA PRO A 173 -3.26 26.08 6.50
C PRO A 173 -2.40 25.06 7.25
N LEU A 174 -3.00 23.92 7.55
CA LEU A 174 -2.41 22.82 8.30
C LEU A 174 -2.42 21.54 7.47
N ARG A 175 -1.36 20.77 7.61
CA ARG A 175 -1.25 19.42 7.04
C ARG A 175 -0.84 18.46 8.15
N ILE A 176 -1.52 17.34 8.26
CA ILE A 176 -1.19 16.29 9.23
C ILE A 176 -0.68 15.09 8.47
N THR A 177 0.45 14.56 8.91
CA THR A 177 1.08 13.40 8.29
C THR A 177 1.41 12.35 9.34
N ARG A 178 1.45 11.09 8.91
CA ARG A 178 1.82 9.93 9.72
C ARG A 178 3.01 9.22 9.11
N GLN A 179 3.96 8.83 9.95
CA GLN A 179 5.05 7.99 9.50
C GLN A 179 4.51 6.63 9.09
N THR A 180 4.83 6.25 7.87
CA THR A 180 4.31 5.04 7.22
C THR A 180 5.47 4.32 6.55
N ARG A 181 5.40 3.00 6.51
CA ARG A 181 6.43 2.17 5.90
C ARG A 181 5.81 1.08 5.05
N TYR A 182 6.22 1.02 3.80
CA TYR A 182 6.11 -0.17 2.98
C TYR A 182 7.40 -0.99 3.10
N GLY A 183 7.26 -2.31 3.11
CA GLY A 183 8.43 -3.18 3.15
C GLY A 183 8.14 -4.57 2.61
N VAL A 184 9.10 -5.13 1.89
CA VAL A 184 9.04 -6.53 1.48
C VAL A 184 9.60 -7.38 2.62
N TYR A 185 8.77 -8.23 3.21
CA TYR A 185 9.11 -9.06 4.35
C TYR A 185 8.80 -10.53 4.09
N ARG A 186 9.45 -11.41 4.84
CA ARG A 186 9.20 -12.83 4.77
C ARG A 186 8.23 -13.22 5.87
N ALA A 187 7.11 -13.84 5.51
CA ALA A 187 6.12 -14.34 6.46
C ALA A 187 6.57 -15.66 7.10
N SER A 188 5.84 -16.12 8.11
CA SER A 188 6.15 -17.35 8.85
C SER A 188 6.08 -18.62 8.00
N ASP A 189 5.29 -18.61 6.95
CA ASP A 189 5.19 -19.69 5.96
C ASP A 189 6.34 -19.71 4.94
N GLY A 190 7.28 -18.76 5.06
CA GLY A 190 8.44 -18.62 4.20
C GLY A 190 8.20 -17.84 2.90
N THR A 191 6.98 -17.40 2.64
CA THR A 191 6.64 -16.58 1.47
C THR A 191 7.01 -15.11 1.69
N TRP A 192 7.26 -14.39 0.58
CA TRP A 192 7.54 -12.95 0.64
C TRP A 192 6.29 -12.15 0.37
N HIS A 193 6.09 -11.08 1.13
CA HIS A 193 4.94 -10.19 1.02
C HIS A 193 5.39 -8.73 0.97
N LEU A 194 4.63 -7.91 0.26
CA LEU A 194 4.66 -6.48 0.47
C LEU A 194 3.76 -6.18 1.67
N GLY A 195 4.31 -5.54 2.68
CA GLY A 195 3.58 -5.17 3.89
C GLY A 195 3.57 -3.68 4.12
N PHE A 196 2.54 -3.26 4.82
CA PHE A 196 2.27 -1.89 5.22
C PHE A 196 2.33 -1.77 6.73
N ARG A 197 2.87 -0.66 7.24
CA ARG A 197 2.92 -0.35 8.67
C ARG A 197 2.75 1.15 8.87
N GLU A 198 1.97 1.51 9.86
CA GLU A 198 1.91 2.88 10.36
C GLU A 198 2.63 2.97 11.70
N TRP A 199 3.31 4.08 11.93
CA TRP A 199 3.93 4.34 13.22
C TRP A 199 2.89 4.38 14.34
N SER A 200 3.20 3.77 15.46
CA SER A 200 2.41 3.84 16.70
C SER A 200 3.20 4.55 17.78
N SER A 201 2.54 5.39 18.54
CA SER A 201 3.12 6.00 19.75
C SER A 201 3.02 5.09 20.98
N LYS A 202 2.17 4.05 20.92
CA LYS A 202 1.93 3.12 22.05
C LYS A 202 1.73 1.68 21.54
N PRO A 203 2.72 0.80 21.68
CA PRO A 203 4.13 1.08 22.01
C PRO A 203 4.79 1.88 20.89
N PRO A 204 5.83 2.68 21.17
CA PRO A 204 6.54 3.44 20.16
C PRO A 204 7.19 2.53 19.14
N GLY A 205 6.91 2.74 17.85
CA GLY A 205 7.50 1.95 16.78
C GLY A 205 6.52 1.53 15.69
N PHE A 206 7.04 0.75 14.75
CA PHE A 206 6.22 0.13 13.73
C PHE A 206 5.72 -1.23 14.22
N PRO A 207 4.40 -1.48 14.22
CA PRO A 207 3.85 -2.79 14.55
C PRO A 207 4.21 -3.85 13.49
N SER A 208 3.77 -5.07 13.69
CA SER A 208 3.90 -6.13 12.69
C SER A 208 3.32 -5.70 11.35
N PRO A 209 3.94 -6.08 10.21
CA PRO A 209 3.47 -5.68 8.90
C PRO A 209 2.08 -6.26 8.61
N GLN A 210 1.19 -5.42 8.10
CA GLN A 210 -0.07 -5.85 7.51
C GLN A 210 0.20 -6.23 6.06
N PRO A 211 -0.13 -7.45 5.61
CA PRO A 211 0.10 -7.86 4.24
C PRO A 211 -0.79 -7.06 3.28
N VAL A 212 -0.18 -6.47 2.26
CA VAL A 212 -0.88 -5.80 1.16
C VAL A 212 -0.97 -6.75 -0.04
N VAL A 213 0.16 -7.39 -0.35
CA VAL A 213 0.27 -8.35 -1.45
C VAL A 213 1.19 -9.48 -1.02
N GLY A 214 0.81 -10.71 -1.37
CA GLY A 214 1.56 -11.92 -1.00
C GLY A 214 2.13 -12.67 -2.18
N SER A 215 2.86 -13.76 -1.85
CA SER A 215 3.50 -14.67 -2.79
C SER A 215 4.46 -14.01 -3.78
N LEU A 216 5.21 -13.00 -3.29
CA LEU A 216 6.25 -12.36 -4.07
C LEU A 216 7.52 -13.22 -4.11
N ILE A 217 8.33 -13.02 -5.14
CA ILE A 217 9.66 -13.64 -5.26
C ILE A 217 10.74 -12.63 -4.88
N ARG A 218 11.68 -13.06 -4.05
CA ARG A 218 12.85 -12.27 -3.67
C ARG A 218 14.11 -13.13 -3.63
N THR A 219 14.39 -13.88 -4.69
CA THR A 219 15.53 -14.77 -4.79
C THR A 219 16.30 -14.58 -6.09
N GLY A 220 17.61 -14.69 -6.04
CA GLY A 220 18.47 -14.56 -7.22
C GLY A 220 18.37 -13.20 -7.91
N SER A 221 18.26 -13.21 -9.24
CA SER A 221 18.09 -12.01 -10.08
C SER A 221 16.65 -11.47 -10.08
N ARG A 222 15.69 -12.23 -9.57
CA ARG A 222 14.26 -11.84 -9.49
C ARG A 222 13.93 -11.38 -8.08
N ARG A 223 14.14 -10.09 -7.84
CA ARG A 223 13.93 -9.49 -6.53
C ARG A 223 12.80 -8.47 -6.60
N SER A 224 11.67 -8.80 -5.99
CA SER A 224 10.63 -7.81 -5.74
C SER A 224 11.15 -6.75 -4.79
N GLY A 225 10.94 -5.47 -5.12
CA GLY A 225 11.43 -4.38 -4.29
C GLY A 225 11.43 -3.02 -4.96
N PHE A 226 12.00 -2.05 -4.26
CA PHE A 226 12.04 -0.65 -4.66
C PHE A 226 13.38 -0.29 -5.30
N ARG A 227 13.32 0.59 -6.31
CA ARG A 227 14.46 1.27 -6.91
C ARG A 227 14.17 2.75 -6.98
N TYR A 228 15.20 3.56 -6.86
CA TYR A 228 15.12 5.01 -6.78
C TYR A 228 15.92 5.64 -7.91
N PHE A 229 15.36 6.66 -8.53
CA PHE A 229 15.98 7.32 -9.66
C PHE A 229 15.96 8.83 -9.44
N ASP A 230 17.00 9.51 -9.91
CA ASP A 230 17.06 10.97 -9.91
C ASP A 230 16.27 11.56 -11.10
N ASP A 231 16.30 12.87 -11.23
CA ASP A 231 15.62 13.64 -12.27
C ASP A 231 16.22 13.41 -13.68
N THR A 232 17.46 12.93 -13.76
CA THR A 232 18.10 12.53 -15.03
C THR A 232 17.71 11.11 -15.44
N GLY A 233 17.07 10.35 -14.54
CA GLY A 233 16.72 8.96 -14.73
C GLY A 233 17.82 7.98 -14.34
N ALA A 234 18.93 8.47 -13.75
CA ALA A 234 19.96 7.60 -13.22
C ALA A 234 19.50 6.90 -11.94
N GLU A 235 19.81 5.60 -11.82
CA GLU A 235 19.50 4.83 -10.60
C GLU A 235 20.41 5.28 -9.46
N LEU A 236 19.80 5.59 -8.32
CA LEU A 236 20.52 5.98 -7.11
C LEU A 236 20.98 4.75 -6.36
N ASP A 237 22.25 4.77 -5.94
CA ASP A 237 22.79 3.73 -5.07
C ASP A 237 22.11 3.80 -3.70
N GLN A 238 21.68 2.66 -3.22
CA GLN A 238 20.98 2.54 -1.94
C GLN A 238 21.93 2.22 -0.78
N GLY A 239 23.10 1.67 -1.05
CA GLY A 239 24.13 1.34 -0.06
C GLY A 239 23.58 0.77 1.24
N THR A 240 24.32 0.96 2.34
CA THR A 240 23.87 0.61 3.70
C THR A 240 22.95 1.67 4.33
N SER A 241 23.04 2.92 3.84
CA SER A 241 22.30 4.08 4.36
C SER A 241 20.97 4.32 3.66
N GLY A 242 20.63 3.54 2.62
CA GLY A 242 19.50 3.82 1.72
C GLY A 242 19.85 4.88 0.67
N ALA A 243 18.96 5.08 -0.30
CA ALA A 243 19.12 6.09 -1.33
C ALA A 243 19.06 7.50 -0.72
N ASP A 244 19.82 8.44 -1.32
CA ASP A 244 19.73 9.86 -0.97
C ASP A 244 18.37 10.41 -1.40
N VAL A 245 17.47 10.56 -0.44
CA VAL A 245 16.09 10.98 -0.66
C VAL A 245 15.96 12.38 -1.25
N THR A 246 16.97 13.24 -1.08
CA THR A 246 16.95 14.61 -1.63
C THR A 246 17.08 14.63 -3.15
N ARG A 247 17.59 13.56 -3.73
CA ARG A 247 17.79 13.37 -5.17
C ARG A 247 16.71 12.53 -5.82
N VAL A 248 15.86 11.85 -5.04
CA VAL A 248 14.83 10.95 -5.60
C VAL A 248 13.79 11.77 -6.36
N ALA A 249 13.65 11.49 -7.64
CA ALA A 249 12.60 12.05 -8.49
C ALA A 249 11.56 11.02 -8.90
N ARG A 250 11.96 9.74 -8.89
CA ARG A 250 11.10 8.63 -9.28
C ARG A 250 11.39 7.40 -8.43
N ILE A 251 10.34 6.72 -8.02
CA ILE A 251 10.41 5.42 -7.33
C ILE A 251 9.83 4.36 -8.27
N ARG A 252 10.57 3.28 -8.48
CA ARG A 252 10.07 2.10 -9.17
C ARG A 252 9.86 0.99 -8.16
N PHE A 253 8.68 0.42 -8.14
CA PHE A 253 8.44 -0.86 -7.47
C PHE A 253 8.29 -1.95 -8.52
N THR A 254 9.08 -3.01 -8.39
CA THR A 254 8.96 -4.20 -9.24
C THR A 254 8.43 -5.36 -8.41
N ALA A 255 7.37 -5.98 -8.86
CA ALA A 255 6.80 -7.18 -8.27
C ALA A 255 7.06 -8.39 -9.17
N HIS A 256 7.58 -9.46 -8.56
CA HIS A 256 7.68 -10.78 -9.18
C HIS A 256 6.79 -11.72 -8.39
N ALA A 257 5.73 -12.23 -9.00
CA ALA A 257 4.82 -13.17 -8.37
C ALA A 257 5.05 -14.59 -8.87
N PHE A 258 4.95 -15.55 -7.95
CA PHE A 258 5.06 -16.96 -8.27
C PHE A 258 3.73 -17.49 -8.79
N VAL A 259 3.77 -18.16 -9.93
CA VAL A 259 2.63 -18.90 -10.48
C VAL A 259 2.97 -20.38 -10.43
N PRO A 260 2.33 -21.17 -9.56
CA PRO A 260 2.59 -22.60 -9.49
C PRO A 260 2.09 -23.28 -10.75
N VAL A 261 2.99 -23.58 -11.67
CA VAL A 261 2.72 -24.37 -12.87
C VAL A 261 3.25 -25.78 -12.66
N HIS A 262 2.36 -26.72 -12.39
CA HIS A 262 2.70 -28.13 -12.17
C HIS A 262 3.04 -28.89 -13.49
N ASP A 263 3.71 -28.23 -14.42
CA ASP A 263 4.08 -28.85 -15.68
C ASP A 263 5.59 -28.86 -15.86
N ARG A 264 6.18 -30.05 -15.83
CA ARG A 264 7.60 -30.35 -16.13
C ARG A 264 8.61 -29.55 -15.35
N GLY A 265 8.33 -29.14 -14.10
CA GLY A 265 9.32 -28.53 -13.21
C GLY A 265 9.76 -27.11 -13.60
N ARG A 266 9.00 -26.41 -14.41
CA ARG A 266 9.23 -25.00 -14.75
C ARG A 266 8.20 -24.13 -14.06
N ASP A 267 8.63 -23.45 -13.00
CA ASP A 267 7.85 -22.40 -12.36
C ASP A 267 7.72 -21.21 -13.30
N SER A 268 6.53 -20.72 -13.52
CA SER A 268 6.33 -19.47 -14.24
C SER A 268 6.32 -18.30 -13.26
N VAL A 269 6.89 -17.18 -13.69
CA VAL A 269 6.95 -15.95 -12.91
C VAL A 269 6.26 -14.85 -13.68
N ARG A 270 5.30 -14.20 -13.03
CA ARG A 270 4.72 -12.95 -13.50
C ARG A 270 5.55 -11.79 -12.95
N THR A 271 5.82 -10.84 -13.81
CA THR A 271 6.59 -9.64 -13.43
C THR A 271 5.86 -8.42 -13.95
N ASP A 272 5.70 -7.45 -13.08
CA ASP A 272 5.22 -6.12 -13.46
C ASP A 272 5.94 -5.06 -12.62
N SER A 273 5.91 -3.81 -13.07
CA SER A 273 6.53 -2.70 -12.37
C SER A 273 5.74 -1.41 -12.56
N ILE A 274 5.69 -0.60 -11.52
CA ILE A 274 5.13 0.75 -11.57
C ILE A 274 6.24 1.77 -11.37
N ASP A 275 6.23 2.79 -12.19
CA ASP A 275 7.03 4.00 -12.03
C ASP A 275 6.16 5.11 -11.42
N ILE A 276 6.53 5.57 -10.25
CA ILE A 276 5.86 6.64 -9.54
C ILE A 276 6.75 7.87 -9.59
N VAL A 277 6.33 8.85 -10.39
CA VAL A 277 6.99 10.15 -10.47
C VAL A 277 6.51 11.00 -9.30
N LEU A 278 7.43 11.45 -8.48
CA LEU A 278 7.11 12.24 -7.30
C LEU A 278 6.87 13.69 -7.68
N GLN A 279 5.83 14.28 -7.10
CA GLN A 279 5.50 15.68 -7.32
C GLN A 279 6.59 16.57 -6.70
N HIS A 280 6.93 17.65 -7.40
CA HIS A 280 7.94 18.64 -6.98
C HIS A 280 9.38 18.10 -6.82
N ALA A 281 9.74 17.02 -7.51
CA ALA A 281 11.14 16.59 -7.63
C ALA A 281 11.99 17.63 -8.38
N ARG A 282 11.37 18.45 -9.24
CA ARG A 282 12.03 19.59 -9.90
C ARG A 282 11.87 20.81 -9.00
N GLY A 283 12.99 21.30 -8.46
CA GLY A 283 13.02 22.62 -7.81
C GLY A 283 12.61 23.72 -8.80
N PRO A 284 12.22 24.90 -8.29
CA PRO A 284 12.00 26.04 -9.13
C PRO A 284 13.27 26.40 -9.88
#